data_b13c22ecf4896f80527be304ed9828da
#
_entry.id   b13c22ecf4896f80527be304ed9828da
#
_cell.length_a   1.000
_cell.length_b   1.000
_cell.length_c   1.000
_cell.angle_alpha   90.00
_cell.angle_beta   90.00
_cell.angle_gamma   90.00
#
_symmetry.space_group_name_H-M   'P 1'
#
loop_
_entity.id
_entity.type
_entity.pdbx_description
1 polymer ?
#
loop_
_entity_poly.entity_id
_entity_poly.type
_entity_poly.pdbx_seq_one_letter_code
_entity_poly.pdbx_strand_id
1 'polypeptide(L)'
;MSKLNLSDSLTELPFNKIFFKLAVPNVCATFFAASTVIFDLWYIGKIGISELAGVAYIFPIYMLTSMLSNGAFGGAISGATARAFGSKNIIQAECIFRSAILIAFLGAIIMMLLFFSFSEKFLIYYKVDKQVSLAAITYGNILLKGIFLIWLFNIIISVTRGSGNTTIPAISWLIVLFFHILFATLNFNFDDRNILLTNSVSLLNGMLLFTSLEWSAISLLSGYLAGIIFILGFYLFGNHSFSFKFHEIFKLRGFFKLIKSGSLA
;
A
#
# COMPACT_ATOMS: atom_id res chain seq x y z
N MET A 1 -24.71 17.79 19.45
CA MET A 1 -24.78 16.36 19.11
C MET A 1 -23.54 15.69 19.65
N SER A 2 -23.69 14.84 20.67
CA SER A 2 -22.59 14.15 21.36
C SER A 2 -21.77 13.29 20.38
N LYS A 3 -20.45 13.39 20.46
CA LYS A 3 -19.49 12.53 19.75
C LYS A 3 -19.71 11.08 20.23
N LEU A 4 -20.66 10.36 19.65
CA LEU A 4 -20.77 8.90 19.82
C LEU A 4 -19.47 8.32 19.24
N ASN A 5 -18.58 7.88 20.11
CA ASN A 5 -17.37 7.15 19.71
C ASN A 5 -17.81 5.93 18.89
N LEU A 6 -17.18 5.70 17.75
CA LEU A 6 -17.50 4.59 16.83
C LEU A 6 -17.51 3.23 17.58
N SER A 7 -16.64 3.10 18.60
CA SER A 7 -16.58 1.93 19.50
C SER A 7 -17.85 1.71 20.32
N ASP A 8 -18.45 2.78 20.87
CA ASP A 8 -19.66 2.67 21.69
C ASP A 8 -20.87 2.29 20.79
N SER A 9 -20.91 2.78 19.55
CA SER A 9 -21.95 2.41 18.59
C SER A 9 -21.86 0.97 18.08
N LEU A 10 -20.67 0.34 18.12
CA LEU A 10 -20.50 -1.06 17.68
C LEU A 10 -20.93 -2.06 18.75
N THR A 11 -20.83 -1.72 20.05
CA THR A 11 -21.20 -2.63 21.15
C THR A 11 -22.71 -2.70 21.38
N GLU A 12 -23.47 -1.69 20.94
CA GLU A 12 -24.92 -1.59 21.16
C GLU A 12 -25.77 -2.10 19.96
N LEU A 13 -25.13 -2.35 18.82
CA LEU A 13 -25.86 -2.80 17.62
C LEU A 13 -26.10 -4.32 17.64
N PRO A 14 -27.22 -4.82 17.06
CA PRO A 14 -27.44 -6.25 16.89
C PRO A 14 -26.39 -6.87 15.96
N PHE A 15 -26.00 -8.12 16.23
CA PHE A 15 -24.92 -8.85 15.56
C PHE A 15 -24.96 -8.72 14.02
N ASN A 16 -26.12 -8.90 13.42
CA ASN A 16 -26.27 -8.84 11.97
C ASN A 16 -25.85 -7.47 11.40
N LYS A 17 -26.20 -6.37 12.05
CA LYS A 17 -25.84 -5.02 11.61
C LYS A 17 -24.34 -4.77 11.76
N ILE A 18 -23.73 -5.26 12.84
CA ILE A 18 -22.27 -5.15 13.05
C ILE A 18 -21.54 -5.95 11.97
N PHE A 19 -22.00 -7.19 11.73
CA PHE A 19 -21.40 -8.07 10.73
C PHE A 19 -21.36 -7.40 9.35
N PHE A 20 -22.49 -6.95 8.83
CA PHE A 20 -22.55 -6.31 7.52
C PHE A 20 -21.79 -4.98 7.48
N LYS A 21 -21.84 -4.19 8.55
CA LYS A 21 -21.10 -2.91 8.66
C LYS A 21 -19.59 -3.08 8.57
N LEU A 22 -19.05 -4.18 9.07
CA LEU A 22 -17.61 -4.45 9.06
C LEU A 22 -17.20 -5.34 7.88
N ALA A 23 -18.00 -6.39 7.56
CA ALA A 23 -17.62 -7.37 6.54
C ALA A 23 -17.74 -6.79 5.12
N VAL A 24 -18.81 -6.11 4.78
CA VAL A 24 -19.01 -5.61 3.41
C VAL A 24 -17.91 -4.66 2.96
N PRO A 25 -17.53 -3.60 3.71
CA PRO A 25 -16.44 -2.74 3.29
C PRO A 25 -15.08 -3.48 3.23
N ASN A 26 -14.85 -4.45 4.12
CA ASN A 26 -13.61 -5.22 4.10
C ASN A 26 -13.52 -6.13 2.87
N VAL A 27 -14.62 -6.75 2.45
CA VAL A 27 -14.70 -7.50 1.19
C VAL A 27 -14.46 -6.58 0.00
N CYS A 28 -15.08 -5.39 -0.03
CA CYS A 28 -14.82 -4.40 -1.06
C CYS A 28 -13.34 -3.98 -1.12
N ALA A 29 -12.72 -3.75 0.05
CA ALA A 29 -11.29 -3.41 0.12
C ALA A 29 -10.42 -4.51 -0.49
N THR A 30 -10.70 -5.78 -0.16
CA THR A 30 -9.97 -6.93 -0.71
C THR A 30 -10.20 -7.07 -2.22
N PHE A 31 -11.43 -6.84 -2.68
CA PHE A 31 -11.76 -6.86 -4.10
C PHE A 31 -10.99 -5.77 -4.88
N PHE A 32 -10.96 -4.53 -4.40
CA PHE A 32 -10.21 -3.45 -5.04
C PHE A 32 -8.70 -3.71 -5.01
N ALA A 33 -8.17 -4.24 -3.91
CA ALA A 33 -6.76 -4.64 -3.83
C ALA A 33 -6.40 -5.71 -4.87
N ALA A 34 -7.22 -6.75 -5.00
CA ALA A 34 -7.02 -7.80 -6.01
C ALA A 34 -7.16 -7.23 -7.43
N SER A 35 -8.15 -6.36 -7.67
CA SER A 35 -8.36 -5.70 -8.95
C SER A 35 -7.16 -4.85 -9.37
N THR A 36 -6.48 -4.20 -8.41
CA THR A 36 -5.26 -3.41 -8.66
C THR A 36 -4.16 -4.30 -9.23
N VAL A 37 -3.94 -5.48 -8.65
CA VAL A 37 -2.93 -6.43 -9.11
C VAL A 37 -3.29 -7.02 -10.47
N ILE A 38 -4.55 -7.40 -10.66
CA ILE A 38 -5.04 -7.95 -11.94
C ILE A 38 -4.88 -6.92 -13.06
N PHE A 39 -5.21 -5.67 -12.79
CA PHE A 39 -5.06 -4.59 -13.76
C PHE A 39 -3.58 -4.35 -14.12
N ASP A 40 -2.68 -4.34 -13.13
CA ASP A 40 -1.25 -4.16 -13.36
C ASP A 40 -0.69 -5.27 -14.28
N LEU A 41 -1.00 -6.53 -13.97
CA LEU A 41 -0.57 -7.66 -14.81
C LEU A 41 -1.19 -7.63 -16.21
N TRP A 42 -2.45 -7.23 -16.32
CA TRP A 42 -3.11 -7.08 -17.62
C TRP A 42 -2.44 -5.97 -18.46
N TYR A 43 -2.15 -4.82 -17.84
CA TYR A 43 -1.47 -3.71 -18.49
C TYR A 43 -0.07 -4.10 -18.97
N ILE A 44 0.73 -4.74 -18.10
CA ILE A 44 2.07 -5.22 -18.44
C ILE A 44 2.01 -6.26 -19.57
N GLY A 45 1.02 -7.14 -19.55
CA GLY A 45 0.80 -8.11 -20.63
C GLY A 45 0.51 -7.48 -22.00
N LYS A 46 0.02 -6.23 -22.03
CA LYS A 46 -0.14 -5.45 -23.28
C LYS A 46 1.18 -4.86 -23.77
N ILE A 47 2.15 -4.63 -22.89
CA ILE A 47 3.48 -4.13 -23.25
C ILE A 47 4.26 -5.24 -23.96
N GLY A 48 4.33 -6.43 -23.36
CA GLY A 48 5.03 -7.57 -23.98
C GLY A 48 5.10 -8.81 -23.10
N ILE A 49 5.40 -9.94 -23.74
CA ILE A 49 5.50 -11.25 -23.06
C ILE A 49 6.76 -11.28 -22.17
N SER A 50 7.87 -10.72 -22.63
CA SER A 50 9.13 -10.66 -21.87
C SER A 50 8.98 -9.81 -20.62
N GLU A 51 8.25 -8.68 -20.71
CA GLU A 51 7.95 -7.77 -19.63
C GLU A 51 7.06 -8.45 -18.57
N LEU A 52 6.00 -9.12 -19.01
CA LEU A 52 5.13 -9.90 -18.14
C LEU A 52 5.89 -11.02 -17.42
N ALA A 53 6.73 -11.76 -18.17
CA ALA A 53 7.57 -12.81 -17.59
C ALA A 53 8.57 -12.22 -16.58
N GLY A 54 9.17 -11.06 -16.86
CA GLY A 54 10.07 -10.37 -15.93
C GLY A 54 9.38 -9.97 -14.64
N VAL A 55 8.19 -9.38 -14.74
CA VAL A 55 7.39 -9.00 -13.56
C VAL A 55 6.95 -10.22 -12.75
N ALA A 56 6.72 -11.37 -13.37
CA ALA A 56 6.40 -12.61 -12.67
C ALA A 56 7.50 -13.04 -11.68
N TYR A 57 8.79 -12.72 -11.94
CA TYR A 57 9.87 -12.94 -10.97
C TYR A 57 9.85 -11.95 -9.80
N ILE A 58 9.30 -10.75 -9.98
CA ILE A 58 9.19 -9.72 -8.94
C ILE A 58 7.94 -9.93 -8.08
N PHE A 59 6.90 -10.52 -8.66
CA PHE A 59 5.60 -10.70 -8.03
C PHE A 59 5.65 -11.43 -6.67
N PRO A 60 6.41 -12.51 -6.47
CA PRO A 60 6.55 -13.14 -5.15
C PRO A 60 7.10 -12.21 -4.08
N ILE A 61 8.03 -11.31 -4.43
CA ILE A 61 8.62 -10.32 -3.52
C ILE A 61 7.58 -9.26 -3.15
N TYR A 62 6.81 -8.79 -4.13
CA TYR A 62 5.68 -7.89 -3.90
C TYR A 62 4.62 -8.54 -3.00
N MET A 63 4.27 -9.80 -3.24
CA MET A 63 3.32 -10.55 -2.41
C MET A 63 3.84 -10.75 -0.99
N LEU A 64 5.11 -11.12 -0.81
CA LEU A 64 5.73 -11.22 0.50
C LEU A 64 5.67 -9.88 1.26
N THR A 65 5.97 -8.78 0.58
CA THR A 65 5.86 -7.43 1.12
C THR A 65 4.44 -7.13 1.61
N SER A 66 3.44 -7.43 0.79
CA SER A 66 2.03 -7.23 1.14
C SER A 66 1.59 -8.14 2.29
N MET A 67 2.01 -9.39 2.30
CA MET A 67 1.69 -10.34 3.37
C MET A 67 2.32 -9.93 4.71
N LEU A 68 3.55 -9.45 4.70
CA LEU A 68 4.19 -8.94 5.91
C LEU A 68 3.54 -7.64 6.40
N SER A 69 3.39 -6.65 5.53
CA SER A 69 2.93 -5.31 5.93
C SER A 69 1.43 -5.28 6.28
N ASN A 70 0.57 -5.94 5.52
CA ASN A 70 -0.88 -5.96 5.74
C ASN A 70 -1.35 -7.17 6.56
N GLY A 71 -0.77 -8.35 6.35
CA GLY A 71 -1.12 -9.58 7.06
C GLY A 71 -0.50 -9.63 8.46
N ALA A 72 0.77 -9.99 8.56
CA ALA A 72 1.42 -10.25 9.84
C ALA A 72 1.47 -9.00 10.74
N PHE A 73 2.20 -7.97 10.34
CA PHE A 73 2.30 -6.74 11.12
C PHE A 73 0.99 -5.95 11.13
N GLY A 74 0.29 -5.89 10.00
CA GLY A 74 -0.98 -5.20 9.90
C GLY A 74 -2.05 -5.82 10.80
N GLY A 75 -2.13 -7.14 10.88
CA GLY A 75 -3.02 -7.86 11.78
C GLY A 75 -2.71 -7.58 13.25
N ALA A 76 -1.42 -7.64 13.63
CA ALA A 76 -0.96 -7.32 14.99
C ALA A 76 -1.29 -5.87 15.39
N ILE A 77 -1.05 -4.92 14.49
CA ILE A 77 -1.34 -3.49 14.69
C ILE A 77 -2.83 -3.25 14.80
N SER A 78 -3.63 -3.82 13.91
CA SER A 78 -5.10 -3.69 13.93
C SER A 78 -5.66 -4.23 15.26
N GLY A 79 -5.24 -5.42 15.70
CA GLY A 79 -5.65 -6.01 16.98
C GLY A 79 -5.21 -5.19 18.18
N ALA A 80 -3.99 -4.64 18.19
CA ALA A 80 -3.51 -3.78 19.26
C ALA A 80 -4.29 -2.47 19.32
N THR A 81 -4.56 -1.86 18.17
CA THR A 81 -5.36 -0.63 18.03
C THR A 81 -6.78 -0.86 18.53
N ALA A 82 -7.43 -1.97 18.13
CA ALA A 82 -8.77 -2.31 18.59
C ALA A 82 -8.86 -2.43 20.11
N ARG A 83 -7.87 -3.06 20.75
CA ARG A 83 -7.81 -3.17 22.23
C ARG A 83 -7.62 -1.79 22.88
N ALA A 84 -6.79 -0.91 22.31
CA ALA A 84 -6.57 0.42 22.85
C ALA A 84 -7.84 1.28 22.76
N PHE A 85 -8.56 1.23 21.63
CA PHE A 85 -9.84 1.92 21.49
C PHE A 85 -10.94 1.32 22.37
N GLY A 86 -11.03 0.00 22.48
CA GLY A 86 -11.98 -0.68 23.36
C GLY A 86 -11.79 -0.35 24.84
N SER A 87 -10.53 -0.15 25.27
CA SER A 87 -10.23 0.32 26.64
C SER A 87 -10.26 1.85 26.80
N LYS A 88 -10.69 2.59 25.77
CA LYS A 88 -10.73 4.07 25.74
C LYS A 88 -9.38 4.74 26.03
N ASN A 89 -8.27 4.00 25.83
CA ASN A 89 -6.90 4.50 26.05
C ASN A 89 -6.31 5.10 24.77
N ILE A 90 -6.63 6.36 24.52
CA ILE A 90 -6.18 7.10 23.33
C ILE A 90 -4.66 7.25 23.31
N ILE A 91 -4.02 7.44 24.48
CA ILE A 91 -2.54 7.54 24.55
C ILE A 91 -1.89 6.26 24.06
N GLN A 92 -2.44 5.11 24.41
CA GLN A 92 -1.96 3.82 23.92
C GLN A 92 -2.18 3.67 22.42
N ALA A 93 -3.33 4.09 21.88
CA ALA A 93 -3.61 4.06 20.45
C ALA A 93 -2.60 4.92 19.65
N GLU A 94 -2.27 6.12 20.15
CA GLU A 94 -1.24 6.98 19.56
C GLU A 94 0.15 6.33 19.61
N CYS A 95 0.51 5.70 20.72
CA CYS A 95 1.79 4.98 20.84
C CYS A 95 1.89 3.82 19.85
N ILE A 96 0.79 3.06 19.65
CA ILE A 96 0.71 1.99 18.66
C ILE A 96 0.91 2.54 17.25
N PHE A 97 0.25 3.64 16.91
CA PHE A 97 0.37 4.25 15.58
C PHE A 97 1.82 4.70 15.27
N ARG A 98 2.50 5.35 16.23
CA ARG A 98 3.90 5.74 16.09
C ARG A 98 4.82 4.53 15.89
N SER A 99 4.64 3.50 16.70
CA SER A 99 5.39 2.24 16.57
C SER A 99 5.13 1.57 15.22
N ALA A 100 3.91 1.66 14.71
CA ALA A 100 3.50 1.11 13.44
C ALA A 100 4.20 1.81 12.25
N ILE A 101 4.35 3.15 12.29
CA ILE A 101 5.12 3.89 11.28
C ILE A 101 6.60 3.45 11.27
N LEU A 102 7.20 3.25 12.45
CA LEU A 102 8.57 2.74 12.53
C LEU A 102 8.70 1.34 11.95
N ILE A 103 7.73 0.46 12.19
CA ILE A 103 7.68 -0.88 11.59
C ILE A 103 7.58 -0.77 10.06
N ALA A 104 6.76 0.15 9.53
CA ALA A 104 6.67 0.38 8.10
C ALA A 104 8.02 0.79 7.50
N PHE A 105 8.71 1.72 8.16
CA PHE A 105 10.01 2.20 7.71
C PHE A 105 11.08 1.12 7.74
N LEU A 106 11.22 0.40 8.86
CA LEU A 106 12.20 -0.68 9.01
C LEU A 106 11.91 -1.85 8.07
N GLY A 107 10.64 -2.26 7.96
CA GLY A 107 10.22 -3.33 7.05
C GLY A 107 10.51 -2.98 5.59
N ALA A 108 10.22 -1.76 5.18
CA ALA A 108 10.53 -1.28 3.83
C ALA A 108 12.03 -1.30 3.55
N ILE A 109 12.87 -0.83 4.50
CA ILE A 109 14.33 -0.86 4.35
C ILE A 109 14.84 -2.31 4.22
N ILE A 110 14.37 -3.20 5.09
CA ILE A 110 14.78 -4.62 5.05
C ILE A 110 14.43 -5.24 3.70
N MET A 111 13.20 -5.05 3.22
CA MET A 111 12.77 -5.60 1.93
C MET A 111 13.56 -5.00 0.76
N MET A 112 13.86 -3.70 0.80
CA MET A 112 14.67 -3.03 -0.20
C MET A 112 16.10 -3.59 -0.23
N LEU A 113 16.74 -3.73 0.94
CA LEU A 113 18.09 -4.28 1.06
C LEU A 113 18.16 -5.73 0.58
N LEU A 114 17.17 -6.56 0.94
CA LEU A 114 17.08 -7.95 0.48
C LEU A 114 17.01 -8.01 -1.05
N PHE A 115 16.15 -7.20 -1.66
CA PHE A 115 16.03 -7.18 -3.11
C PHE A 115 17.34 -6.78 -3.79
N PHE A 116 17.93 -5.64 -3.43
CA PHE A 116 19.15 -5.16 -4.08
C PHE A 116 20.37 -6.06 -3.84
N SER A 117 20.35 -6.85 -2.75
CA SER A 117 21.43 -7.80 -2.48
C SER A 117 21.32 -9.11 -3.26
N PHE A 118 20.09 -9.53 -3.62
CA PHE A 118 19.84 -10.87 -4.14
C PHE A 118 19.26 -10.92 -5.55
N SER A 119 18.61 -9.87 -6.06
CA SER A 119 17.85 -9.92 -7.32
C SER A 119 18.70 -10.32 -8.52
N GLU A 120 19.82 -9.68 -8.76
CA GLU A 120 20.70 -10.00 -9.91
C GLU A 120 21.29 -11.40 -9.79
N LYS A 121 21.79 -11.76 -8.60
CA LYS A 121 22.38 -13.08 -8.34
C LYS A 121 21.36 -14.20 -8.56
N PHE A 122 20.12 -13.97 -8.14
CA PHE A 122 19.01 -14.90 -8.33
C PHE A 122 18.72 -15.12 -9.83
N LEU A 123 18.59 -14.05 -10.60
CA LEU A 123 18.31 -14.14 -12.04
C LEU A 123 19.44 -14.82 -12.81
N ILE A 124 20.68 -14.54 -12.46
CA ILE A 124 21.87 -15.20 -13.04
C ILE A 124 21.90 -16.68 -12.69
N TYR A 125 21.66 -17.05 -11.44
CA TYR A 125 21.67 -18.44 -10.97
C TYR A 125 20.64 -19.31 -11.71
N TYR A 126 19.45 -18.78 -11.94
CA TYR A 126 18.37 -19.47 -12.67
C TYR A 126 18.52 -19.37 -14.18
N LYS A 127 19.58 -18.75 -14.71
CA LYS A 127 19.85 -18.57 -16.14
C LYS A 127 18.64 -17.98 -16.89
N VAL A 128 17.99 -16.99 -16.26
CA VAL A 128 16.84 -16.30 -16.85
C VAL A 128 17.26 -15.60 -18.14
N ASP A 129 16.42 -15.64 -19.16
CA ASP A 129 16.65 -14.95 -20.43
C ASP A 129 16.99 -13.47 -20.20
N LYS A 130 17.89 -12.91 -21.02
CA LYS A 130 18.41 -11.56 -20.85
C LYS A 130 17.31 -10.49 -20.92
N GLN A 131 16.33 -10.63 -21.81
CA GLN A 131 15.24 -9.67 -21.95
C GLN A 131 14.31 -9.72 -20.73
N VAL A 132 13.95 -10.92 -20.28
CA VAL A 132 13.15 -11.16 -19.07
C VAL A 132 13.87 -10.64 -17.83
N SER A 133 15.18 -10.90 -17.72
CA SER A 133 16.00 -10.41 -16.61
C SER A 133 16.06 -8.88 -16.56
N LEU A 134 16.23 -8.23 -17.72
CA LEU A 134 16.21 -6.77 -17.82
C LEU A 134 14.85 -6.20 -17.39
N ALA A 135 13.76 -6.78 -17.86
CA ALA A 135 12.40 -6.38 -17.49
C ALA A 135 12.17 -6.53 -15.97
N ALA A 136 12.59 -7.66 -15.37
CA ALA A 136 12.50 -7.88 -13.93
C ALA A 136 13.24 -6.81 -13.13
N ILE A 137 14.49 -6.50 -13.51
CA ILE A 137 15.30 -5.48 -12.83
C ILE A 137 14.69 -4.08 -13.01
N THR A 138 14.25 -3.74 -14.21
CA THR A 138 13.66 -2.44 -14.53
C THR A 138 12.41 -2.16 -13.68
N TYR A 139 11.43 -3.06 -13.71
CA TYR A 139 10.21 -2.94 -12.91
C TYR A 139 10.50 -3.00 -11.40
N GLY A 140 11.32 -3.99 -10.98
CA GLY A 140 11.67 -4.20 -9.59
C GLY A 140 12.41 -3.03 -8.96
N ASN A 141 13.32 -2.38 -9.69
CA ASN A 141 14.05 -1.22 -9.19
C ASN A 141 13.12 -0.06 -8.81
N ILE A 142 12.09 0.20 -9.60
CA ILE A 142 11.14 1.29 -9.31
C ILE A 142 10.21 0.88 -8.18
N LEU A 143 9.59 -0.30 -8.28
CA LEU A 143 8.65 -0.78 -7.30
C LEU A 143 9.28 -0.84 -5.89
N LEU A 144 10.50 -1.34 -5.79
CA LEU A 144 11.14 -1.56 -4.49
C LEU A 144 11.82 -0.32 -3.93
N LYS A 145 12.22 0.65 -4.76
CA LYS A 145 12.54 2.00 -4.28
C LYS A 145 11.32 2.69 -3.67
N GLY A 146 10.13 2.43 -4.21
CA GLY A 146 8.86 2.93 -3.69
C GLY A 146 8.19 2.05 -2.63
N ILE A 147 8.81 0.96 -2.19
CA ILE A 147 8.21 -0.04 -1.27
C ILE A 147 7.74 0.57 0.06
N PHE A 148 8.35 1.68 0.48
CA PHE A 148 7.94 2.42 1.65
C PHE A 148 6.49 2.92 1.56
N LEU A 149 6.02 3.32 0.38
CA LEU A 149 4.62 3.74 0.17
C LEU A 149 3.67 2.56 0.40
N ILE A 150 4.03 1.36 -0.07
CA ILE A 150 3.22 0.15 0.11
C ILE A 150 3.13 -0.21 1.60
N TRP A 151 4.27 -0.20 2.32
CA TRP A 151 4.30 -0.48 3.75
C TRP A 151 3.51 0.56 4.53
N LEU A 152 3.73 1.84 4.28
CA LEU A 152 3.07 2.93 4.97
C LEU A 152 1.55 2.89 4.77
N PHE A 153 1.09 2.68 3.53
CA PHE A 153 -0.32 2.54 3.21
C PHE A 153 -0.97 1.38 3.97
N ASN A 154 -0.37 0.18 3.91
CA ASN A 154 -0.89 -1.01 4.57
C ASN A 154 -0.95 -0.85 6.10
N ILE A 155 0.04 -0.22 6.69
CA ILE A 155 0.10 0.05 8.13
C ILE A 155 -0.98 1.05 8.56
N ILE A 156 -1.16 2.16 7.84
CA ILE A 156 -2.19 3.16 8.14
C ILE A 156 -3.59 2.55 8.00
N ILE A 157 -3.84 1.78 6.94
CA ILE A 157 -5.08 1.02 6.78
C ILE A 157 -5.33 0.09 7.97
N SER A 158 -4.30 -0.58 8.47
CA SER A 158 -4.42 -1.52 9.58
C SER A 158 -4.79 -0.83 10.89
N VAL A 159 -4.22 0.35 11.15
CA VAL A 159 -4.63 1.21 12.28
C VAL A 159 -6.09 1.64 12.12
N THR A 160 -6.47 2.05 10.91
CA THR A 160 -7.85 2.50 10.62
C THR A 160 -8.86 1.37 10.79
N ARG A 161 -8.54 0.16 10.35
CA ARG A 161 -9.38 -1.04 10.63
C ARG A 161 -9.49 -1.33 12.13
N GLY A 162 -8.38 -1.22 12.84
CA GLY A 162 -8.35 -1.42 14.30
C GLY A 162 -9.18 -0.40 15.08
N SER A 163 -9.38 0.81 14.55
CA SER A 163 -10.28 1.79 15.16
C SER A 163 -11.79 1.49 14.92
N GLY A 164 -12.10 0.38 14.24
CA GLY A 164 -13.49 0.00 13.90
C GLY A 164 -14.01 0.61 12.59
N ASN A 165 -13.20 1.39 11.89
CA ASN A 165 -13.58 1.97 10.60
C ASN A 165 -13.04 1.11 9.46
N THR A 166 -13.90 0.34 8.81
CA THR A 166 -13.56 -0.50 7.64
C THR A 166 -13.91 0.17 6.32
N THR A 167 -14.73 1.23 6.34
CA THR A 167 -15.18 1.94 5.13
C THR A 167 -14.03 2.77 4.52
N ILE A 168 -13.26 3.48 5.36
CA ILE A 168 -12.12 4.28 4.87
C ILE A 168 -11.05 3.43 4.19
N PRO A 169 -10.62 2.27 4.72
CA PRO A 169 -9.80 1.31 4.00
C PRO A 169 -10.34 0.90 2.64
N ALA A 170 -11.65 0.64 2.52
CA ALA A 170 -12.26 0.26 1.25
C ALA A 170 -12.20 1.39 0.22
N ILE A 171 -12.54 2.63 0.63
CA ILE A 171 -12.44 3.81 -0.24
C ILE A 171 -10.98 4.06 -0.62
N SER A 172 -10.05 3.87 0.29
CA SER A 172 -8.62 4.07 0.02
C SER A 172 -8.10 3.09 -1.04
N TRP A 173 -8.50 1.83 -1.01
CA TRP A 173 -8.17 0.85 -2.04
C TRP A 173 -8.84 1.17 -3.38
N LEU A 174 -10.07 1.68 -3.38
CA LEU A 174 -10.71 2.17 -4.59
C LEU A 174 -9.93 3.34 -5.20
N ILE A 175 -9.43 4.25 -4.38
CA ILE A 175 -8.60 5.39 -4.82
C ILE A 175 -7.27 4.87 -5.40
N VAL A 176 -6.62 3.91 -4.76
CA VAL A 176 -5.40 3.26 -5.29
C VAL A 176 -5.66 2.71 -6.68
N LEU A 177 -6.71 1.91 -6.84
CA LEU A 177 -7.10 1.33 -8.13
C LEU A 177 -7.39 2.42 -9.18
N PHE A 178 -8.17 3.42 -8.81
CA PHE A 178 -8.55 4.50 -9.73
C PHE A 178 -7.32 5.27 -10.25
N PHE A 179 -6.44 5.69 -9.35
CA PHE A 179 -5.24 6.44 -9.74
C PHE A 179 -4.24 5.57 -10.50
N HIS A 180 -4.10 4.28 -10.14
CA HIS A 180 -3.28 3.35 -10.90
C HIS A 180 -3.79 3.20 -12.34
N ILE A 181 -5.10 2.97 -12.55
CA ILE A 181 -5.70 2.90 -13.89
C ILE A 181 -5.51 4.22 -14.64
N LEU A 182 -5.81 5.34 -13.98
CA LEU A 182 -5.71 6.68 -14.59
C LEU A 182 -4.29 6.94 -15.10
N PHE A 183 -3.27 6.76 -14.26
CA PHE A 183 -1.89 7.03 -14.64
C PHE A 183 -1.34 6.03 -15.66
N ALA A 184 -1.69 4.74 -15.55
CA ALA A 184 -1.30 3.74 -16.52
C ALA A 184 -1.88 4.03 -17.91
N THR A 185 -3.15 4.41 -18.00
CA THR A 185 -3.81 4.71 -19.29
C THR A 185 -3.34 6.01 -19.92
N LEU A 186 -2.91 6.99 -19.13
CA LEU A 186 -2.32 8.22 -19.68
C LEU A 186 -1.08 7.91 -20.52
N ASN A 187 -0.19 7.04 -20.06
CA ASN A 187 1.01 6.68 -20.81
C ASN A 187 0.67 5.87 -22.08
N PHE A 188 -0.28 4.95 -22.00
CA PHE A 188 -0.69 4.13 -23.14
C PHE A 188 -1.19 4.99 -24.32
N ASN A 189 -1.91 6.09 -24.02
CA ASN A 189 -2.37 7.02 -25.05
C ASN A 189 -1.26 7.88 -25.65
N PHE A 190 -0.11 8.01 -24.98
CA PHE A 190 1.03 8.78 -25.50
C PHE A 190 1.89 7.96 -26.46
N ASP A 191 2.05 6.66 -26.26
CA ASP A 191 2.84 5.81 -27.15
C ASP A 191 2.24 5.73 -28.57
N ASP A 192 0.91 5.67 -28.68
CA ASP A 192 0.22 5.67 -29.97
C ASP A 192 0.21 7.05 -30.69
N ARG A 193 0.43 8.15 -29.97
CA ARG A 193 0.39 9.52 -30.50
C ARG A 193 1.75 10.13 -30.81
N ASN A 194 2.83 9.48 -30.46
CA ASN A 194 4.20 10.02 -30.51
C ASN A 194 4.75 10.30 -31.91
N ILE A 195 3.97 10.09 -32.98
CA ILE A 195 4.38 10.47 -34.36
C ILE A 195 4.03 11.94 -34.70
N LEU A 196 3.12 12.58 -33.96
CA LEU A 196 2.58 13.89 -34.41
C LEU A 196 2.72 15.07 -33.44
N LEU A 197 3.13 14.91 -32.18
CA LEU A 197 3.05 15.99 -31.18
C LEU A 197 4.36 16.31 -30.42
N THR A 198 5.52 16.01 -30.98
CA THR A 198 6.84 16.22 -30.35
C THR A 198 7.23 17.68 -30.07
N ASN A 199 6.42 18.65 -30.36
CA ASN A 199 6.85 20.07 -30.32
C ASN A 199 6.12 20.98 -29.31
N SER A 200 5.21 20.49 -28.47
CA SER A 200 4.33 21.47 -27.80
C SER A 200 4.24 21.46 -26.27
N VAL A 201 4.76 20.48 -25.51
CA VAL A 201 4.54 20.51 -24.05
C VAL A 201 5.76 20.04 -23.24
N SER A 202 6.52 20.99 -22.73
CA SER A 202 7.72 20.74 -21.89
C SER A 202 7.48 20.01 -20.57
N LEU A 203 6.28 20.04 -20.03
CA LEU A 203 5.88 19.26 -18.82
C LEU A 203 5.70 17.76 -19.13
N LEU A 204 5.30 17.41 -20.34
CA LEU A 204 5.14 16.05 -20.81
C LEU A 204 6.48 15.40 -21.19
N ASN A 205 7.52 16.17 -21.51
CA ASN A 205 8.86 15.65 -21.78
C ASN A 205 9.46 14.91 -20.58
N GLY A 206 9.09 15.23 -19.35
CA GLY A 206 9.48 14.47 -18.16
C GLY A 206 8.84 13.08 -18.09
N MET A 207 7.66 12.88 -18.65
CA MET A 207 6.95 11.60 -18.70
C MET A 207 7.48 10.67 -19.81
N LEU A 208 8.04 11.23 -20.88
CA LEU A 208 8.63 10.49 -22.01
C LEU A 208 10.00 9.85 -21.68
N LEU A 209 10.56 10.13 -20.50
CA LEU A 209 11.86 9.57 -20.05
C LEU A 209 11.73 8.14 -19.53
N PHE A 210 10.54 7.65 -19.29
CA PHE A 210 10.30 6.31 -18.73
C PHE A 210 9.75 5.37 -19.80
N THR A 211 10.25 4.14 -19.80
CA THR A 211 9.65 3.06 -20.60
C THR A 211 8.25 2.73 -20.12
N SER A 212 7.41 2.12 -20.98
CA SER A 212 6.04 1.73 -20.61
C SER A 212 6.02 0.80 -19.38
N LEU A 213 7.05 -0.04 -19.20
CA LEU A 213 7.19 -0.93 -18.05
C LEU A 213 7.53 -0.17 -16.76
N GLU A 214 8.44 0.79 -16.83
CA GLU A 214 8.77 1.68 -15.69
C GLU A 214 7.55 2.50 -15.28
N TRP A 215 6.79 2.96 -16.26
CA TRP A 215 5.58 3.71 -16.03
C TRP A 215 4.50 2.89 -15.31
N SER A 216 4.38 1.60 -15.60
CA SER A 216 3.48 0.70 -14.84
C SER A 216 3.82 0.70 -13.35
N ALA A 217 5.10 0.52 -12.99
CA ALA A 217 5.52 0.57 -11.59
C ALA A 217 5.25 1.94 -10.96
N ILE A 218 5.52 3.05 -11.67
CA ILE A 218 5.26 4.42 -11.21
C ILE A 218 3.76 4.64 -10.99
N SER A 219 2.92 4.19 -11.92
CA SER A 219 1.47 4.34 -11.82
C SER A 219 0.91 3.60 -10.61
N LEU A 220 1.41 2.40 -10.32
CA LEU A 220 1.04 1.64 -9.12
C LEU A 220 1.43 2.39 -7.84
N LEU A 221 2.67 2.89 -7.76
CA LEU A 221 3.14 3.67 -6.62
C LEU A 221 2.38 4.99 -6.43
N SER A 222 2.00 5.65 -7.53
CA SER A 222 1.17 6.86 -7.48
C SER A 222 -0.22 6.58 -6.90
N GLY A 223 -0.80 5.42 -7.21
CA GLY A 223 -2.03 4.94 -6.59
C GLY A 223 -1.88 4.81 -5.08
N TYR A 224 -0.83 4.15 -4.60
CA TYR A 224 -0.55 4.04 -3.15
C TYR A 224 -0.36 5.42 -2.50
N LEU A 225 0.36 6.33 -3.16
CA LEU A 225 0.54 7.70 -2.66
C LEU A 225 -0.80 8.44 -2.55
N ALA A 226 -1.66 8.35 -3.56
CA ALA A 226 -3.00 8.95 -3.55
C ALA A 226 -3.86 8.38 -2.40
N GLY A 227 -3.82 7.06 -2.19
CA GLY A 227 -4.48 6.41 -1.06
C GLY A 227 -3.98 6.89 0.30
N ILE A 228 -2.66 7.07 0.47
CA ILE A 228 -2.05 7.63 1.69
C ILE A 228 -2.55 9.06 1.92
N ILE A 229 -2.49 9.91 0.89
CA ILE A 229 -2.94 11.31 0.97
C ILE A 229 -4.41 11.37 1.39
N PHE A 230 -5.26 10.54 0.82
CA PHE A 230 -6.67 10.45 1.19
C PHE A 230 -6.86 10.08 2.67
N ILE A 231 -6.19 9.03 3.16
CA ILE A 231 -6.32 8.59 4.55
C ILE A 231 -5.78 9.66 5.51
N LEU A 232 -4.64 10.25 5.20
CA LEU A 232 -4.08 11.34 6.01
C LEU A 232 -5.00 12.56 6.02
N GLY A 233 -5.56 12.94 4.87
CA GLY A 233 -6.56 14.00 4.76
C GLY A 233 -7.79 13.71 5.62
N PHE A 234 -8.30 12.48 5.59
CA PHE A 234 -9.39 12.06 6.45
C PHE A 234 -9.09 12.27 7.95
N TYR A 235 -7.88 11.96 8.40
CA TYR A 235 -7.50 12.14 9.80
C TYR A 235 -7.19 13.60 10.15
N LEU A 236 -6.66 14.40 9.24
CA LEU A 236 -6.31 15.80 9.49
C LEU A 236 -7.55 16.72 9.49
N PHE A 237 -8.47 16.49 8.56
CA PHE A 237 -9.66 17.34 8.37
C PHE A 237 -10.92 16.75 9.00
N GLY A 238 -10.91 15.47 9.36
CA GLY A 238 -12.01 14.80 10.02
C GLY A 238 -12.09 15.14 11.51
N ASN A 239 -13.33 15.30 12.01
CA ASN A 239 -13.57 15.59 13.44
C ASN A 239 -13.48 14.30 14.27
N HIS A 240 -12.28 13.68 14.31
CA HIS A 240 -12.05 12.39 14.97
C HIS A 240 -11.46 12.58 16.38
N SER A 241 -11.76 11.62 17.27
CA SER A 241 -11.24 11.58 18.64
C SER A 241 -9.72 11.33 18.71
N PHE A 242 -9.12 10.98 17.57
CA PHE A 242 -7.71 10.62 17.42
C PHE A 242 -7.02 11.70 16.58
N SER A 243 -6.07 12.42 17.16
CA SER A 243 -5.24 13.40 16.45
C SER A 243 -3.83 12.87 16.27
N PHE A 244 -3.35 12.87 15.02
CA PHE A 244 -1.95 12.52 14.73
C PHE A 244 -1.01 13.62 15.25
N LYS A 245 -0.46 13.45 16.44
CA LYS A 245 0.61 14.32 16.94
C LYS A 245 1.96 13.76 16.48
N PHE A 246 2.46 14.21 15.36
CA PHE A 246 3.75 13.81 14.80
C PHE A 246 4.96 14.16 15.70
N HIS A 247 4.79 15.09 16.63
CA HIS A 247 5.91 15.65 17.41
C HIS A 247 6.59 14.68 18.40
N GLU A 248 6.00 13.52 18.66
CA GLU A 248 6.54 12.56 19.64
C GLU A 248 6.78 11.15 19.07
N ILE A 249 7.18 11.03 17.80
CA ILE A 249 7.33 9.73 17.10
C ILE A 249 8.29 8.75 17.81
N PHE A 250 9.23 9.23 18.63
CA PHE A 250 10.30 8.42 19.21
C PHE A 250 10.04 7.82 20.60
N LYS A 251 8.83 7.91 21.17
CA LYS A 251 8.52 7.21 22.42
C LYS A 251 8.13 5.75 22.17
N LEU A 252 9.12 4.84 22.23
CA LEU A 252 9.08 3.44 21.75
C LEU A 252 8.38 2.42 22.69
N ARG A 253 7.57 2.81 23.68
CA ARG A 253 7.00 1.89 24.69
C ARG A 253 6.15 0.72 24.14
N GLY A 254 5.65 0.79 22.91
CA GLY A 254 4.82 -0.27 22.28
C GLY A 254 5.54 -1.08 21.19
N PHE A 255 6.71 -0.64 20.74
CA PHE A 255 7.39 -1.15 19.55
C PHE A 255 7.75 -2.64 19.65
N PHE A 256 8.45 -3.03 20.72
CA PHE A 256 8.87 -4.44 20.91
C PHE A 256 7.68 -5.39 21.05
N LYS A 257 6.57 -4.95 21.66
CA LYS A 257 5.35 -5.75 21.80
C LYS A 257 4.68 -6.01 20.45
N LEU A 258 4.67 -5.01 19.55
CA LEU A 258 4.13 -5.16 18.21
C LEU A 258 5.00 -6.04 17.32
N ILE A 259 6.34 -5.91 17.40
CA ILE A 259 7.26 -6.80 16.68
C ILE A 259 7.05 -8.23 17.12
N LYS A 260 7.02 -8.51 18.42
CA LYS A 260 6.82 -9.88 18.94
C LYS A 260 5.48 -10.46 18.47
N SER A 261 4.40 -9.70 18.43
CA SER A 261 3.10 -10.20 17.96
C SER A 261 3.04 -10.36 16.44
N GLY A 262 3.72 -9.51 15.68
CA GLY A 262 3.78 -9.60 14.22
C GLY A 262 4.72 -10.69 13.70
N SER A 263 5.78 -11.03 14.45
CA SER A 263 6.71 -12.10 14.08
C SER A 263 6.19 -13.52 14.42
N LEU A 264 5.12 -13.61 15.23
CA LEU A 264 4.48 -14.88 15.59
C LEU A 264 3.24 -15.18 14.73
N ALA A 265 2.84 -14.26 13.85
CA ALA A 265 1.72 -14.41 12.93
C ALA A 265 2.19 -14.83 11.53
#